data_0cf4b2f13c6bb6dd101173fd24062b0f
#
_entry.id   0cf4b2f13c6bb6dd101173fd24062b0f
#
_cell.length_a   1.000
_cell.length_b   1.000
_cell.length_c   1.000
_cell.angle_alpha   90.00
_cell.angle_beta   90.00
_cell.angle_gamma   90.00
#
_symmetry.space_group_name_H-M   'P 1'
#
loop_
_entity.id
_entity.type
_entity.pdbx_description
1 polymer ?
#
loop_
_entity_poly.entity_id
_entity_poly.type
_entity_poly.pdbx_seq_one_letter_code
_entity_poly.pdbx_strand_id
1 'polypeptide(L)'
;MIKAILFDLDGLMVDSEPHSIASWQAVLAKRNVQFDQAALDSVLGQRVIETAELAIRLFHLPDRPEDLAQEKAEYQIAHLNGNVTAMPGLHELLDFVDQSGLKKAVASSGLRRYIDAVLTTTGVRDRFSVIISADDVINGKPAPDVFLAAAKKLNVHPENCLVLEDAPFGVQAAKAAGMTCFAVPNAHSHALELSLADRILSSLHEVKTILLSDE
;
A
#
# COMPACT_ATOMS: atom_id res chain seq x y z
N MET A 1 -22.46 7.52 5.87
CA MET A 1 -21.86 8.59 5.01
C MET A 1 -20.34 8.59 5.21
N ILE A 2 -19.58 8.55 4.13
CA ILE A 2 -18.11 8.56 4.16
C ILE A 2 -17.62 9.94 4.59
N LYS A 3 -16.65 9.97 5.52
CA LYS A 3 -16.02 11.18 6.09
C LYS A 3 -14.51 11.20 5.90
N ALA A 4 -13.91 10.05 5.59
CA ALA A 4 -12.49 9.93 5.33
C ALA A 4 -12.20 8.88 4.27
N ILE A 5 -11.12 9.10 3.50
CA ILE A 5 -10.57 8.13 2.56
C ILE A 5 -9.16 7.73 3.05
N LEU A 6 -8.94 6.44 3.20
CA LEU A 6 -7.68 5.85 3.57
C LEU A 6 -7.08 5.19 2.33
N PHE A 7 -5.93 5.66 1.92
CA PHE A 7 -5.24 5.19 0.71
C PHE A 7 -4.16 4.18 1.09
N ASP A 8 -4.18 3.00 0.48
CA ASP A 8 -2.94 2.24 0.38
C ASP A 8 -1.95 2.98 -0.53
N LEU A 9 -0.68 2.58 -0.52
CA LEU A 9 0.37 3.23 -1.29
C LEU A 9 0.76 2.41 -2.52
N ASP A 10 1.34 1.25 -2.27
CA ASP A 10 2.02 0.44 -3.28
C ASP A 10 0.99 -0.32 -4.15
N GLY A 11 1.03 -0.09 -5.47
CA GLY A 11 0.06 -0.67 -6.39
C GLY A 11 -1.26 0.11 -6.51
N LEU A 12 -1.62 0.95 -5.51
CA LEU A 12 -2.82 1.78 -5.53
C LEU A 12 -2.54 3.24 -5.90
N MET A 13 -1.72 3.93 -5.09
CA MET A 13 -1.35 5.32 -5.36
C MET A 13 -0.22 5.41 -6.37
N VAL A 14 0.68 4.45 -6.36
CA VAL A 14 1.90 4.43 -7.18
C VAL A 14 2.12 3.06 -7.81
N ASP A 15 2.62 3.06 -9.05
CA ASP A 15 3.14 1.85 -9.68
C ASP A 15 4.56 1.60 -9.16
N SER A 16 4.64 0.86 -8.08
CA SER A 16 5.90 0.54 -7.38
C SER A 16 6.31 -0.92 -7.52
N GLU A 17 5.46 -1.78 -8.06
CA GLU A 17 5.68 -3.22 -8.07
C GLU A 17 6.92 -3.64 -8.90
N PRO A 18 7.14 -3.13 -10.13
CA PRO A 18 8.36 -3.44 -10.87
C PRO A 18 9.62 -3.03 -10.11
N HIS A 19 9.54 -1.90 -9.40
CA HIS A 19 10.64 -1.40 -8.58
C HIS A 19 10.87 -2.25 -7.32
N SER A 20 9.79 -2.73 -6.67
CA SER A 20 9.85 -3.64 -5.53
C SER A 20 10.50 -4.97 -5.92
N ILE A 21 10.08 -5.56 -7.05
CA ILE A 21 10.65 -6.79 -7.61
C ILE A 21 12.14 -6.62 -7.89
N ALA A 22 12.52 -5.57 -8.61
CA ALA A 22 13.93 -5.28 -8.93
C ALA A 22 14.79 -5.12 -7.67
N SER A 23 14.22 -4.52 -6.62
CA SER A 23 14.91 -4.33 -5.34
C SER A 23 15.15 -5.64 -4.61
N TRP A 24 14.16 -6.54 -4.57
CA TRP A 24 14.33 -7.89 -4.02
C TRP A 24 15.37 -8.69 -4.82
N GLN A 25 15.30 -8.65 -6.14
CA GLN A 25 16.25 -9.33 -7.01
C GLN A 25 17.68 -8.84 -6.77
N ALA A 26 17.88 -7.52 -6.67
CA ALA A 26 19.19 -6.92 -6.43
C ALA A 26 19.79 -7.30 -5.06
N VAL A 27 18.97 -7.28 -4.00
CA VAL A 27 19.40 -7.60 -2.64
C VAL A 27 19.71 -9.09 -2.49
N LEU A 28 18.87 -9.97 -3.05
CA LEU A 28 19.06 -11.40 -2.97
C LEU A 28 20.17 -11.93 -3.90
N ALA A 29 20.41 -11.24 -5.02
CA ALA A 29 21.55 -11.56 -5.90
C ALA A 29 22.90 -11.45 -5.19
N LYS A 30 23.06 -10.55 -4.20
CA LYS A 30 24.28 -10.47 -3.36
C LYS A 30 24.53 -11.75 -2.55
N ARG A 31 23.48 -12.58 -2.37
CA ARG A 31 23.47 -13.86 -1.66
C ARG A 31 23.46 -15.06 -2.62
N ASN A 32 23.69 -14.81 -3.93
CA ASN A 32 23.58 -15.79 -5.02
C ASN A 32 22.20 -16.48 -5.10
N VAL A 33 21.14 -15.77 -4.73
CA VAL A 33 19.75 -16.24 -4.79
C VAL A 33 18.99 -15.50 -5.88
N GLN A 34 18.19 -16.25 -6.65
CA GLN A 34 17.19 -15.71 -7.55
C GLN A 34 15.80 -15.89 -6.94
N PHE A 35 15.07 -14.82 -6.80
CA PHE A 35 13.70 -14.80 -6.30
C PHE A 35 12.76 -14.76 -7.50
N ASP A 36 11.94 -15.79 -7.67
CA ASP A 36 11.05 -15.87 -8.81
C ASP A 36 9.76 -15.08 -8.62
N GLN A 37 9.06 -14.82 -9.72
CA GLN A 37 7.83 -14.02 -9.71
C GLN A 37 6.73 -14.68 -8.87
N ALA A 38 6.60 -16.00 -8.89
CA ALA A 38 5.55 -16.70 -8.17
C ALA A 38 5.69 -16.55 -6.64
N ALA A 39 6.94 -16.56 -6.15
CA ALA A 39 7.21 -16.31 -4.73
C ALA A 39 6.88 -14.85 -4.34
N LEU A 40 7.18 -13.89 -5.22
CA LEU A 40 6.84 -12.48 -5.01
C LEU A 40 5.33 -12.25 -4.99
N ASP A 41 4.59 -12.83 -5.94
CA ASP A 41 3.12 -12.70 -6.02
C ASP A 41 2.42 -13.22 -4.74
N SER A 42 3.02 -14.22 -4.08
CA SER A 42 2.46 -14.78 -2.84
C SER A 42 2.53 -13.84 -1.62
N VAL A 43 3.30 -12.76 -1.71
CA VAL A 43 3.54 -11.81 -0.59
C VAL A 43 3.09 -10.38 -0.90
N LEU A 44 2.37 -10.16 -2.01
CA LEU A 44 1.83 -8.85 -2.36
C LEU A 44 0.94 -8.28 -1.24
N GLY A 45 1.21 -7.04 -0.86
CA GLY A 45 0.49 -6.35 0.21
C GLY A 45 0.96 -6.67 1.63
N GLN A 46 1.89 -7.63 1.81
CA GLN A 46 2.51 -7.92 3.11
C GLN A 46 3.60 -6.90 3.45
N ARG A 47 4.01 -6.90 4.74
CA ARG A 47 5.15 -6.10 5.16
C ARG A 47 6.47 -6.66 4.60
N VAL A 48 7.40 -5.77 4.32
CA VAL A 48 8.75 -6.13 3.84
C VAL A 48 9.44 -7.14 4.77
N ILE A 49 9.22 -7.04 6.08
CA ILE A 49 9.77 -7.95 7.08
C ILE A 49 9.26 -9.40 6.90
N GLU A 50 7.99 -9.58 6.60
CA GLU A 50 7.37 -10.89 6.38
C GLU A 50 7.89 -11.54 5.10
N THR A 51 8.10 -10.73 4.05
CA THR A 51 8.76 -11.19 2.82
C THR A 51 10.23 -11.56 3.07
N ALA A 52 10.94 -10.80 3.91
CA ALA A 52 12.31 -11.13 4.31
C ALA A 52 12.37 -12.46 5.08
N GLU A 53 11.46 -12.69 6.03
CA GLU A 53 11.34 -13.96 6.76
C GLU A 53 11.09 -15.14 5.82
N LEU A 54 10.20 -14.95 4.84
CA LEU A 54 9.93 -15.97 3.83
C LEU A 54 11.18 -16.28 2.99
N ALA A 55 11.88 -15.26 2.49
CA ALA A 55 13.10 -15.44 1.70
C ALA A 55 14.20 -16.16 2.49
N ILE A 56 14.40 -15.77 3.75
CA ILE A 56 15.37 -16.42 4.66
C ILE A 56 15.03 -17.90 4.83
N ARG A 57 13.78 -18.21 5.07
CA ARG A 57 13.32 -19.60 5.24
C ARG A 57 13.45 -20.43 3.97
N LEU A 58 13.06 -19.88 2.81
CA LEU A 58 13.08 -20.60 1.53
C LEU A 58 14.50 -20.89 1.04
N PHE A 59 15.41 -19.91 1.23
CA PHE A 59 16.76 -19.98 0.69
C PHE A 59 17.83 -20.27 1.76
N HIS A 60 17.40 -20.55 3.02
CA HIS A 60 18.30 -20.85 4.14
C HIS A 60 19.37 -19.76 4.35
N LEU A 61 18.97 -18.48 4.25
CA LEU A 61 19.89 -17.36 4.39
C LEU A 61 20.32 -17.18 5.85
N PRO A 62 21.56 -16.73 6.11
CA PRO A 62 22.04 -16.48 7.46
C PRO A 62 21.63 -15.13 8.03
N ASP A 63 20.90 -14.33 7.25
CA ASP A 63 20.51 -12.97 7.58
C ASP A 63 19.45 -12.94 8.69
N ARG A 64 19.37 -11.82 9.41
CA ARG A 64 18.21 -11.50 10.22
C ARG A 64 17.14 -10.83 9.33
N PRO A 65 15.85 -11.09 9.56
CA PRO A 65 14.77 -10.50 8.77
C PRO A 65 14.83 -8.96 8.72
N GLU A 66 15.16 -8.33 9.87
CA GLU A 66 15.24 -6.88 9.98
C GLU A 66 16.35 -6.28 9.09
N ASP A 67 17.52 -6.95 9.05
CA ASP A 67 18.66 -6.49 8.26
C ASP A 67 18.35 -6.60 6.76
N LEU A 68 17.75 -7.71 6.33
CA LEU A 68 17.37 -7.93 4.94
C LEU A 68 16.26 -6.96 4.49
N ALA A 69 15.25 -6.74 5.33
CA ALA A 69 14.18 -5.79 5.09
C ALA A 69 14.70 -4.34 5.00
N GLN A 70 15.64 -3.99 5.88
CA GLN A 70 16.30 -2.69 5.86
C GLN A 70 17.11 -2.48 4.59
N GLU A 71 17.93 -3.46 4.18
CA GLU A 71 18.74 -3.40 2.96
C GLU A 71 17.85 -3.20 1.72
N LYS A 72 16.74 -3.94 1.64
CA LYS A 72 15.75 -3.80 0.56
C LYS A 72 15.17 -2.39 0.52
N ALA A 73 14.75 -1.84 1.66
CA ALA A 73 14.18 -0.50 1.72
C ALA A 73 15.21 0.58 1.35
N GLU A 74 16.47 0.44 1.77
CA GLU A 74 17.56 1.34 1.38
C GLU A 74 17.82 1.30 -0.13
N TYR A 75 17.83 0.10 -0.71
CA TYR A 75 17.97 -0.04 -2.16
C TYR A 75 16.81 0.63 -2.91
N GLN A 76 15.56 0.39 -2.47
CA GLN A 76 14.38 1.03 -3.07
C GLN A 76 14.48 2.55 -3.03
N ILE A 77 14.78 3.13 -1.87
CA ILE A 77 14.88 4.59 -1.72
C ILE A 77 15.98 5.18 -2.62
N ALA A 78 17.12 4.51 -2.69
CA ALA A 78 18.24 4.97 -3.52
C ALA A 78 17.93 4.98 -5.04
N HIS A 79 16.95 4.19 -5.48
CA HIS A 79 16.62 3.98 -6.89
C HIS A 79 15.18 4.40 -7.25
N LEU A 80 14.54 5.27 -6.45
CA LEU A 80 13.15 5.71 -6.69
C LEU A 80 12.98 6.51 -7.99
N ASN A 81 13.92 7.40 -8.30
CA ASN A 81 13.79 8.32 -9.42
C ASN A 81 13.67 7.59 -10.77
N GLY A 82 12.55 7.85 -11.46
CA GLY A 82 12.22 7.24 -12.74
C GLY A 82 11.67 5.80 -12.67
N ASN A 83 11.63 5.21 -11.47
CA ASN A 83 11.16 3.82 -11.28
C ASN A 83 9.81 3.72 -10.54
N VAL A 84 9.29 4.83 -10.05
CA VAL A 84 7.97 4.90 -9.39
C VAL A 84 7.19 6.07 -9.95
N THR A 85 5.98 5.82 -10.41
CA THR A 85 5.07 6.83 -10.99
C THR A 85 3.72 6.80 -10.29
N ALA A 86 3.02 7.93 -10.27
CA ALA A 86 1.66 7.99 -9.76
C ALA A 86 0.70 7.16 -10.64
N MET A 87 -0.21 6.43 -10.01
CA MET A 87 -1.25 5.70 -10.73
C MET A 87 -2.23 6.67 -11.41
N PRO A 88 -2.80 6.27 -12.57
CA PRO A 88 -3.78 7.10 -13.28
C PRO A 88 -4.97 7.48 -12.40
N GLY A 89 -5.31 8.77 -12.38
CA GLY A 89 -6.43 9.30 -11.60
C GLY A 89 -6.08 9.71 -10.17
N LEU A 90 -4.84 9.46 -9.69
CA LEU A 90 -4.47 9.82 -8.31
C LEU A 90 -4.59 11.33 -8.04
N HIS A 91 -4.01 12.14 -8.89
CA HIS A 91 -3.99 13.60 -8.69
C HIS A 91 -5.41 14.18 -8.74
N GLU A 92 -6.21 13.76 -9.70
CA GLU A 92 -7.60 14.20 -9.88
C GLU A 92 -8.48 13.77 -8.69
N LEU A 93 -8.26 12.55 -8.16
CA LEU A 93 -8.96 12.09 -6.98
C LEU A 93 -8.55 12.90 -5.74
N LEU A 94 -7.26 13.14 -5.56
CA LEU A 94 -6.78 13.97 -4.44
C LEU A 94 -7.33 15.39 -4.53
N ASP A 95 -7.40 16.01 -5.72
CA ASP A 95 -8.00 17.34 -5.91
C ASP A 95 -9.48 17.36 -5.52
N PHE A 96 -10.23 16.33 -5.89
CA PHE A 96 -11.60 16.17 -5.46
C PHE A 96 -11.74 16.03 -3.94
N VAL A 97 -10.91 15.18 -3.32
CA VAL A 97 -10.92 14.97 -1.86
C VAL A 97 -10.61 16.26 -1.10
N ASP A 98 -9.65 17.05 -1.59
CA ASP A 98 -9.33 18.36 -0.96
C ASP A 98 -10.47 19.36 -1.07
N GLN A 99 -11.19 19.37 -2.21
CA GLN A 99 -12.33 20.28 -2.43
C GLN A 99 -13.59 19.84 -1.68
N SER A 100 -13.78 18.54 -1.46
CA SER A 100 -14.96 18.00 -0.76
C SER A 100 -14.90 18.12 0.76
N GLY A 101 -13.73 18.48 1.32
CA GLY A 101 -13.51 18.53 2.78
C GLY A 101 -13.42 17.15 3.44
N LEU A 102 -13.36 16.07 2.68
CA LEU A 102 -13.10 14.72 3.18
C LEU A 102 -11.70 14.65 3.80
N LYS A 103 -11.59 14.00 4.95
CA LYS A 103 -10.28 13.71 5.54
C LYS A 103 -9.58 12.60 4.73
N LYS A 104 -8.25 12.60 4.77
CA LYS A 104 -7.47 11.56 4.09
C LYS A 104 -6.23 11.17 4.84
N ALA A 105 -5.80 9.91 4.68
CA ALA A 105 -4.56 9.39 5.21
C ALA A 105 -3.96 8.36 4.24
N VAL A 106 -2.64 8.20 4.30
CA VAL A 106 -1.96 7.03 3.75
C VAL A 106 -1.88 5.97 4.83
N ALA A 107 -2.15 4.70 4.49
CA ALA A 107 -2.08 3.55 5.39
C ALA A 107 -1.43 2.37 4.66
N SER A 108 -0.10 2.24 4.79
CA SER A 108 0.73 1.31 4.01
C SER A 108 1.48 0.31 4.89
N SER A 109 1.77 -0.86 4.35
CA SER A 109 2.66 -1.88 4.93
C SER A 109 4.17 -1.53 4.81
N GLY A 110 4.50 -0.45 4.13
CA GLY A 110 5.88 0.04 3.95
C GLY A 110 6.45 0.68 5.22
N LEU A 111 7.79 0.76 5.29
CA LEU A 111 8.49 1.55 6.31
C LEU A 111 8.26 3.04 6.09
N ARG A 112 8.18 3.82 7.16
CA ARG A 112 7.88 5.25 7.10
C ARG A 112 8.80 6.03 6.16
N ARG A 113 10.09 5.77 6.22
CA ARG A 113 11.09 6.44 5.38
C ARG A 113 10.89 6.17 3.88
N TYR A 114 10.45 4.95 3.52
CA TYR A 114 10.12 4.60 2.15
C TYR A 114 8.84 5.34 1.68
N ILE A 115 7.79 5.31 2.49
CA ILE A 115 6.53 6.01 2.19
C ILE A 115 6.79 7.51 1.96
N ASP A 116 7.51 8.18 2.87
CA ASP A 116 7.84 9.60 2.73
C ASP A 116 8.63 9.88 1.45
N ALA A 117 9.60 9.02 1.08
CA ALA A 117 10.38 9.15 -0.13
C ALA A 117 9.54 8.98 -1.40
N VAL A 118 8.65 7.98 -1.45
CA VAL A 118 7.73 7.73 -2.58
C VAL A 118 6.77 8.90 -2.76
N LEU A 119 6.11 9.35 -1.69
CA LEU A 119 5.16 10.46 -1.74
C LEU A 119 5.85 11.78 -2.16
N THR A 120 7.11 11.98 -1.76
CA THR A 120 7.91 13.14 -2.18
C THR A 120 8.25 13.05 -3.66
N THR A 121 8.70 11.88 -4.14
CA THR A 121 9.06 11.66 -5.54
C THR A 121 7.86 11.86 -6.48
N THR A 122 6.66 11.46 -6.03
CA THR A 122 5.41 11.63 -6.80
C THR A 122 4.72 12.99 -6.58
N GLY A 123 5.30 13.88 -5.75
CA GLY A 123 4.81 15.24 -5.55
C GLY A 123 3.53 15.36 -4.72
N VAL A 124 3.18 14.32 -3.96
CA VAL A 124 1.93 14.31 -3.16
C VAL A 124 2.14 14.28 -1.65
N ARG A 125 3.40 14.31 -1.17
CA ARG A 125 3.74 14.21 0.25
C ARG A 125 3.01 15.24 1.11
N ASP A 126 2.99 16.50 0.70
CA ASP A 126 2.42 17.61 1.47
C ASP A 126 0.88 17.60 1.50
N ARG A 127 0.27 16.76 0.70
CA ARG A 127 -1.19 16.58 0.69
C ARG A 127 -1.70 15.70 1.84
N PHE A 128 -0.81 15.01 2.58
CA PHE A 128 -1.17 14.10 3.65
C PHE A 128 -0.59 14.53 4.99
N SER A 129 -1.46 14.93 5.92
CA SER A 129 -1.07 15.21 7.31
C SER A 129 -1.01 13.95 8.17
N VAL A 130 -1.69 12.88 7.76
CA VAL A 130 -1.70 11.58 8.44
C VAL A 130 -1.14 10.52 7.51
N ILE A 131 -0.09 9.85 7.96
CA ILE A 131 0.54 8.70 7.31
C ILE A 131 0.74 7.66 8.39
N ILE A 132 0.24 6.45 8.15
CA ILE A 132 0.46 5.27 8.99
C ILE A 132 1.28 4.27 8.19
N SER A 133 2.33 3.78 8.80
CA SER A 133 3.33 2.87 8.25
C SER A 133 3.38 1.56 9.02
N ALA A 134 4.20 0.62 8.57
CA ALA A 134 4.51 -0.59 9.33
C ALA A 134 5.15 -0.28 10.70
N ASP A 135 5.83 0.87 10.83
CA ASP A 135 6.50 1.27 12.08
C ASP A 135 5.50 1.72 13.16
N ASP A 136 4.27 2.04 12.79
CA ASP A 136 3.24 2.59 13.68
C ASP A 136 2.31 1.50 14.26
N VAL A 137 2.42 0.23 13.82
CA VAL A 137 1.50 -0.85 14.18
C VAL A 137 2.25 -2.14 14.53
N ILE A 138 1.61 -2.98 15.37
CA ILE A 138 2.18 -4.27 15.77
C ILE A 138 1.94 -5.31 14.67
N ASN A 139 0.69 -5.42 14.20
CA ASN A 139 0.30 -6.41 13.21
C ASN A 139 0.13 -5.76 11.84
N GLY A 140 0.74 -6.35 10.81
CA GLY A 140 0.56 -5.94 9.42
C GLY A 140 -0.73 -6.48 8.82
N LYS A 141 -1.10 -6.00 7.62
CA LYS A 141 -2.20 -6.58 6.82
C LYS A 141 -1.98 -8.10 6.67
N PRO A 142 -3.01 -8.94 6.87
CA PRO A 142 -4.44 -8.63 6.86
C PRO A 142 -5.03 -8.19 8.21
N ALA A 143 -4.23 -7.97 9.28
CA ALA A 143 -4.75 -7.37 10.50
C ALA A 143 -5.21 -5.92 10.25
N PRO A 144 -6.26 -5.44 10.96
CA PRO A 144 -6.88 -4.15 10.71
C PRO A 144 -6.08 -2.96 11.23
N ASP A 145 -4.96 -3.19 11.93
CA ASP A 145 -4.26 -2.24 12.78
C ASP A 145 -3.92 -0.94 12.05
N VAL A 146 -3.40 -1.02 10.82
CA VAL A 146 -2.97 0.15 10.04
C VAL A 146 -4.15 1.07 9.70
N PHE A 147 -5.30 0.51 9.33
CA PHE A 147 -6.49 1.28 9.00
C PHE A 147 -7.18 1.84 10.25
N LEU A 148 -7.24 1.06 11.34
CA LEU A 148 -7.75 1.54 12.62
C LEU A 148 -6.90 2.68 13.19
N ALA A 149 -5.57 2.58 13.07
CA ALA A 149 -4.65 3.66 13.46
C ALA A 149 -4.87 4.94 12.64
N ALA A 150 -5.08 4.80 11.31
CA ALA A 150 -5.37 5.92 10.43
C ALA A 150 -6.70 6.60 10.79
N ALA A 151 -7.78 5.83 10.96
CA ALA A 151 -9.09 6.33 11.36
C ALA A 151 -9.03 7.08 12.70
N LYS A 152 -8.32 6.50 13.70
CA LYS A 152 -8.08 7.12 15.00
C LYS A 152 -7.33 8.46 14.88
N LYS A 153 -6.27 8.52 14.09
CA LYS A 153 -5.48 9.75 13.87
C LYS A 153 -6.31 10.84 13.18
N LEU A 154 -7.19 10.45 12.27
CA LEU A 154 -8.13 11.37 11.60
C LEU A 154 -9.32 11.76 12.49
N ASN A 155 -9.51 11.11 13.65
CA ASN A 155 -10.70 11.24 14.49
C ASN A 155 -11.98 11.02 13.68
N VAL A 156 -12.07 9.83 13.02
CA VAL A 156 -13.21 9.35 12.24
C VAL A 156 -13.52 7.91 12.67
N HIS A 157 -14.80 7.59 12.84
CA HIS A 157 -15.21 6.21 13.12
C HIS A 157 -14.94 5.30 11.92
N PRO A 158 -14.50 4.05 12.13
CA PRO A 158 -14.20 3.12 11.04
C PRO A 158 -15.34 2.97 10.01
N GLU A 159 -16.58 2.88 10.43
CA GLU A 159 -17.77 2.78 9.57
C GLU A 159 -17.98 3.98 8.62
N ASN A 160 -17.32 5.12 8.89
CA ASN A 160 -17.34 6.31 8.05
C ASN A 160 -16.06 6.47 7.23
N CYS A 161 -15.20 5.44 7.18
CA CYS A 161 -14.00 5.42 6.37
C CYS A 161 -14.20 4.57 5.11
N LEU A 162 -13.72 5.08 3.99
CA LEU A 162 -13.53 4.35 2.76
C LEU A 162 -12.05 4.00 2.62
N VAL A 163 -11.73 2.74 2.47
CA VAL A 163 -10.39 2.27 2.12
C VAL A 163 -10.31 2.09 0.61
N LEU A 164 -9.23 2.56 0.01
CA LEU A 164 -8.85 2.26 -1.37
C LEU A 164 -7.64 1.33 -1.32
N GLU A 165 -7.72 0.21 -2.02
CA GLU A 165 -6.76 -0.88 -1.98
C GLU A 165 -6.64 -1.59 -3.34
N ASP A 166 -5.51 -2.28 -3.57
CA ASP A 166 -5.31 -3.06 -4.79
C ASP A 166 -5.09 -4.56 -4.51
N ALA A 167 -4.77 -4.94 -3.26
CA ALA A 167 -4.29 -6.27 -2.89
C ALA A 167 -5.21 -6.98 -1.89
N PRO A 168 -5.28 -8.34 -1.91
CA PRO A 168 -6.16 -9.13 -1.06
C PRO A 168 -5.96 -8.92 0.43
N PHE A 169 -4.72 -8.83 0.91
CA PHE A 169 -4.43 -8.62 2.33
C PHE A 169 -4.92 -7.27 2.84
N GLY A 170 -4.86 -6.24 2.00
CA GLY A 170 -5.39 -4.93 2.36
C GLY A 170 -6.91 -4.88 2.36
N VAL A 171 -7.57 -5.52 1.38
CA VAL A 171 -9.03 -5.68 1.37
C VAL A 171 -9.49 -6.41 2.63
N GLN A 172 -8.84 -7.53 3.00
CA GLN A 172 -9.15 -8.26 4.25
C GLN A 172 -8.96 -7.37 5.48
N ALA A 173 -7.87 -6.61 5.56
CA ALA A 173 -7.61 -5.68 6.67
C ALA A 173 -8.68 -4.59 6.79
N ALA A 174 -9.13 -4.02 5.66
CA ALA A 174 -10.20 -3.02 5.63
C ALA A 174 -11.53 -3.60 6.13
N LYS A 175 -11.89 -4.81 5.68
CA LYS A 175 -13.10 -5.50 6.13
C LYS A 175 -13.00 -5.89 7.61
N ALA A 176 -11.85 -6.35 8.08
CA ALA A 176 -11.61 -6.63 9.50
C ALA A 176 -11.69 -5.37 10.37
N ALA A 177 -11.36 -4.18 9.81
CA ALA A 177 -11.53 -2.89 10.47
C ALA A 177 -12.99 -2.40 10.49
N GLY A 178 -13.93 -3.08 9.84
CA GLY A 178 -15.34 -2.65 9.71
C GLY A 178 -15.52 -1.46 8.76
N MET A 179 -14.63 -1.31 7.78
CA MET A 179 -14.64 -0.19 6.83
C MET A 179 -15.23 -0.60 5.47
N THR A 180 -15.76 0.38 4.74
CA THR A 180 -16.04 0.21 3.31
C THR A 180 -14.70 0.12 2.57
N CYS A 181 -14.60 -0.81 1.61
CA CYS A 181 -13.39 -1.01 0.82
C CYS A 181 -13.72 -1.05 -0.68
N PHE A 182 -13.09 -0.18 -1.46
CA PHE A 182 -13.08 -0.28 -2.91
C PHE A 182 -11.71 -0.80 -3.35
N ALA A 183 -11.73 -1.90 -4.10
CA ALA A 183 -10.52 -2.45 -4.71
C ALA A 183 -10.30 -1.82 -6.08
N VAL A 184 -9.07 -1.37 -6.36
CA VAL A 184 -8.65 -0.82 -7.65
C VAL A 184 -7.42 -1.64 -8.11
N PRO A 185 -7.63 -2.83 -8.69
CA PRO A 185 -6.54 -3.68 -9.12
C PRO A 185 -5.72 -3.03 -10.25
N ASN A 186 -4.44 -3.31 -10.24
CA ASN A 186 -3.49 -2.91 -11.27
C ASN A 186 -3.04 -4.09 -12.12
N ALA A 187 -2.04 -3.91 -12.99
CA ALA A 187 -1.54 -4.96 -13.88
C ALA A 187 -0.99 -6.19 -13.12
N HIS A 188 -0.53 -6.02 -11.87
CA HIS A 188 0.05 -7.09 -11.05
C HIS A 188 -0.97 -7.74 -10.12
N SER A 189 -2.02 -7.03 -9.73
CA SER A 189 -3.04 -7.52 -8.79
C SER A 189 -4.38 -7.90 -9.44
N HIS A 190 -4.58 -7.66 -10.74
CA HIS A 190 -5.86 -7.89 -11.45
C HIS A 190 -6.35 -9.36 -11.44
N ALA A 191 -5.44 -10.32 -11.30
CA ALA A 191 -5.78 -11.75 -11.22
C ALA A 191 -5.99 -12.25 -9.78
N LEU A 192 -5.81 -11.38 -8.78
CA LEU A 192 -5.94 -11.76 -7.37
C LEU A 192 -7.39 -11.76 -6.91
N GLU A 193 -7.66 -12.50 -5.83
CA GLU A 193 -8.99 -12.63 -5.24
C GLU A 193 -9.34 -11.37 -4.42
N LEU A 194 -10.23 -10.54 -4.95
CA LEU A 194 -10.66 -9.27 -4.35
C LEU A 194 -12.15 -9.23 -4.01
N SER A 195 -12.82 -10.39 -4.03
CA SER A 195 -14.29 -10.49 -3.86
C SER A 195 -14.83 -9.99 -2.51
N LEU A 196 -13.97 -9.83 -1.50
CA LEU A 196 -14.36 -9.25 -0.21
C LEU A 196 -14.54 -7.72 -0.26
N ALA A 197 -14.04 -7.05 -1.31
CA ALA A 197 -14.25 -5.62 -1.49
C ALA A 197 -15.73 -5.31 -1.75
N ASP A 198 -16.20 -4.16 -1.26
CA ASP A 198 -17.58 -3.71 -1.51
C ASP A 198 -17.78 -3.30 -2.98
N ARG A 199 -16.73 -2.85 -3.65
CA ARG A 199 -16.67 -2.58 -5.11
C ARG A 199 -15.29 -2.90 -5.65
N ILE A 200 -15.23 -3.36 -6.90
CA ILE A 200 -14.00 -3.51 -7.67
C ILE A 200 -14.10 -2.53 -8.84
N LEU A 201 -13.13 -1.64 -8.94
CA LEU A 201 -13.10 -0.53 -9.90
C LEU A 201 -11.93 -0.72 -10.87
N SER A 202 -12.02 -0.17 -12.07
CA SER A 202 -10.95 -0.28 -13.07
C SER A 202 -9.88 0.81 -12.91
N SER A 203 -10.18 1.89 -12.19
CA SER A 203 -9.23 2.99 -11.96
C SER A 203 -9.66 3.90 -10.80
N LEU A 204 -8.72 4.73 -10.30
CA LEU A 204 -9.01 5.76 -9.31
C LEU A 204 -9.97 6.86 -9.81
N HIS A 205 -10.10 7.03 -11.13
CA HIS A 205 -11.08 7.99 -11.71
C HIS A 205 -12.52 7.65 -11.32
N GLU A 206 -12.87 6.36 -11.18
CA GLU A 206 -14.22 5.95 -10.87
C GLU A 206 -14.64 6.28 -9.44
N VAL A 207 -13.68 6.35 -8.50
CA VAL A 207 -13.95 6.64 -7.09
C VAL A 207 -14.70 7.95 -6.93
N LYS A 208 -14.25 9.01 -7.61
CA LYS A 208 -14.92 10.32 -7.60
C LYS A 208 -16.38 10.23 -8.07
N THR A 209 -16.60 9.53 -9.18
CA THR A 209 -17.95 9.40 -9.77
C THR A 209 -18.91 8.72 -8.79
N ILE A 210 -18.45 7.68 -8.12
CA ILE A 210 -19.26 6.93 -7.16
C ILE A 210 -19.58 7.80 -5.93
N LEU A 211 -18.58 8.49 -5.37
CA LEU A 211 -18.79 9.34 -4.20
C LEU A 211 -19.77 10.49 -4.46
N LEU A 212 -19.85 10.98 -5.70
CA LEU A 212 -20.83 12.00 -6.10
C LEU A 212 -22.24 11.44 -6.33
N SER A 213 -22.37 10.13 -6.65
CA SER A 213 -23.65 9.50 -6.90
C SER A 213 -24.33 8.95 -5.63
N ASP A 214 -23.55 8.74 -4.57
CA ASP A 214 -24.03 8.21 -3.29
C ASP A 214 -24.42 9.34 -2.29
N GLU A 215 -24.37 10.62 -2.71
CA GLU A 215 -24.91 11.81 -1.99
C GLU A 215 -26.39 12.03 -2.34
#